data_188b6ab20320fe5f8a03e4feb3a052e2
#
_entry.id   188b6ab20320fe5f8a03e4feb3a052e2
#
_cell.length_a   1.000
_cell.length_b   1.000
_cell.length_c   1.000
_cell.angle_alpha   90.00
_cell.angle_beta   90.00
_cell.angle_gamma   90.00
#
_symmetry.space_group_name_H-M   'P 1'
#
loop_
_entity.id
_entity.type
_entity.pdbx_description
1 polymer ?
#
loop_
_entity_poly.entity_id
_entity_poly.type
_entity_poly.pdbx_seq_one_letter_code
_entity_poly.pdbx_strand_id
1 'polypeptide(L)'
;FPPFTGDETASIARAAQAGVRQIIVPATEADNFARVLELAAQYAPLYAALGLHPIVIERHEEESLARLEACLAKRDAKLIAVGEIGLDLYREDPQFERQISLLEAQLRLAKRYDLPVILHSRRTHDKLAMLLKKHALPRTGVVHGFAGSLQQAERFVQLGYKIGVGGTITYSRASKTRDVMAQLPLSALLLE
;
A
#
# COMPACT_ATOMS: atom_id res chain seq x y z
N PHE A 1 -4.20 -3.57 14.35
CA PHE A 1 -4.73 -4.91 14.03
C PHE A 1 -3.99 -5.97 14.85
N PRO A 2 -4.67 -7.09 15.25
CA PRO A 2 -3.97 -8.22 15.82
C PRO A 2 -2.90 -8.78 14.85
N PRO A 3 -1.75 -9.31 15.33
CA PRO A 3 -1.38 -9.47 16.74
C PRO A 3 -0.72 -8.23 17.39
N PHE A 4 -0.62 -7.12 16.68
CA PHE A 4 0.14 -5.95 17.14
C PHE A 4 -0.63 -5.08 18.14
N THR A 5 -1.96 -5.12 18.13
CA THR A 5 -2.79 -4.32 19.05
C THR A 5 -2.47 -4.67 20.50
N GLY A 6 -2.02 -3.66 21.25
CA GLY A 6 -1.57 -3.85 22.64
C GLY A 6 -0.11 -4.29 22.81
N ASP A 7 0.60 -4.55 21.71
CA ASP A 7 2.01 -4.97 21.70
C ASP A 7 2.89 -4.03 20.85
N GLU A 8 2.41 -2.83 20.56
CA GLU A 8 3.05 -1.90 19.63
C GLU A 8 4.48 -1.56 20.09
N THR A 9 4.66 -1.21 21.33
CA THR A 9 5.98 -0.85 21.88
C THR A 9 6.99 -1.98 21.74
N ALA A 10 6.60 -3.20 22.09
CA ALA A 10 7.47 -4.38 22.00
C ALA A 10 7.75 -4.75 20.53
N SER A 11 6.76 -4.64 19.66
CA SER A 11 6.91 -4.91 18.21
C SER A 11 7.89 -3.94 17.57
N ILE A 12 7.79 -2.65 17.88
CA ILE A 12 8.71 -1.62 17.38
C ILE A 12 10.13 -1.88 17.89
N ALA A 13 10.28 -2.26 19.18
CA ALA A 13 11.59 -2.58 19.76
C ALA A 13 12.24 -3.78 19.06
N ARG A 14 11.47 -4.84 18.77
CA ARG A 14 11.96 -6.01 18.01
C ARG A 14 12.40 -5.63 16.61
N ALA A 15 11.62 -4.79 15.93
CA ALA A 15 11.97 -4.29 14.60
C ALA A 15 13.27 -3.47 14.63
N ALA A 16 13.45 -2.61 15.63
CA ALA A 16 14.67 -1.83 15.81
C ALA A 16 15.89 -2.70 16.04
N GLN A 17 15.77 -3.77 16.83
CA GLN A 17 16.85 -4.76 17.04
C GLN A 17 17.22 -5.48 15.75
N ALA A 18 16.28 -5.67 14.83
CA ALA A 18 16.53 -6.24 13.52
C ALA A 18 17.03 -5.21 12.48
N GLY A 19 17.25 -3.96 12.88
CA GLY A 19 17.75 -2.88 12.02
C GLY A 19 16.69 -2.08 11.31
N VAL A 20 15.41 -2.32 11.57
CA VAL A 20 14.28 -1.57 10.99
C VAL A 20 14.07 -0.28 11.80
N ARG A 21 14.28 0.87 11.17
CA ARG A 21 14.25 2.19 11.81
C ARG A 21 13.02 3.01 11.49
N GLN A 22 12.35 2.69 10.38
CA GLN A 22 11.15 3.39 9.92
C GLN A 22 10.12 2.36 9.48
N ILE A 23 8.89 2.53 9.93
CA ILE A 23 7.78 1.64 9.62
C ILE A 23 6.60 2.49 9.15
N ILE A 24 6.08 2.20 7.96
CA ILE A 24 4.87 2.85 7.45
C ILE A 24 3.68 1.97 7.79
N VAL A 25 2.71 2.54 8.48
CA VAL A 25 1.47 1.85 8.87
C VAL A 25 0.34 2.31 7.96
N PRO A 26 -0.19 1.46 7.08
CA PRO A 26 -1.28 1.85 6.20
C PRO A 26 -2.65 1.63 6.86
N ALA A 27 -3.58 2.52 6.55
CA ALA A 27 -5.01 2.36 6.84
C ALA A 27 -5.68 1.49 5.77
N THR A 28 -6.88 0.99 6.05
CA THR A 28 -7.70 0.23 5.12
C THR A 28 -9.06 0.88 4.84
N GLU A 29 -9.55 1.67 5.78
CA GLU A 29 -10.86 2.33 5.71
C GLU A 29 -10.85 3.62 6.53
N ALA A 30 -11.82 4.49 6.27
CA ALA A 30 -11.88 5.80 6.92
C ALA A 30 -11.96 5.72 8.45
N ASP A 31 -12.61 4.68 8.99
CA ASP A 31 -12.77 4.52 10.43
C ASP A 31 -11.45 4.22 11.17
N ASN A 32 -10.41 3.78 10.47
CA ASN A 32 -9.11 3.59 11.11
C ASN A 32 -8.07 4.70 10.81
N PHE A 33 -8.46 5.76 10.11
CA PHE A 33 -7.55 6.88 9.84
C PHE A 33 -7.03 7.54 11.12
N ALA A 34 -7.92 7.85 12.05
CA ALA A 34 -7.55 8.50 13.30
C ALA A 34 -6.56 7.65 14.11
N ARG A 35 -6.79 6.34 14.18
CA ARG A 35 -5.91 5.42 14.91
C ARG A 35 -4.53 5.31 14.26
N VAL A 36 -4.45 5.26 12.95
CA VAL A 36 -3.17 5.20 12.23
C VAL A 36 -2.37 6.49 12.44
N LEU A 37 -3.02 7.65 12.35
CA LEU A 37 -2.39 8.94 12.62
C LEU A 37 -1.92 9.07 14.07
N GLU A 38 -2.71 8.61 15.03
CA GLU A 38 -2.36 8.58 16.46
C GLU A 38 -1.12 7.72 16.71
N LEU A 39 -1.04 6.53 16.13
CA LEU A 39 0.14 5.65 16.24
C LEU A 39 1.40 6.33 15.69
N ALA A 40 1.30 6.97 14.53
CA ALA A 40 2.43 7.69 13.95
C ALA A 40 2.87 8.87 14.81
N ALA A 41 1.94 9.57 15.44
CA ALA A 41 2.25 10.66 16.37
C ALA A 41 2.88 10.18 17.67
N GLN A 42 2.45 9.02 18.17
CA GLN A 42 2.90 8.44 19.44
C GLN A 42 4.31 7.84 19.36
N TYR A 43 4.64 7.20 18.23
CA TYR A 43 5.90 6.47 18.07
C TYR A 43 6.76 7.10 16.97
N ALA A 44 7.95 7.58 17.35
CA ALA A 44 8.86 8.26 16.41
C ALA A 44 9.21 7.43 15.15
N PRO A 45 9.43 6.09 15.22
CA PRO A 45 9.72 5.29 14.03
C PRO A 45 8.52 5.07 13.09
N LEU A 46 7.29 5.33 13.54
CA LEU A 46 6.08 5.08 12.75
C LEU A 46 5.71 6.28 11.90
N TYR A 47 5.28 5.99 10.68
CA TYR A 47 4.69 6.91 9.72
C TYR A 47 3.34 6.36 9.26
N ALA A 48 2.47 7.25 8.82
CA ALA A 48 1.13 6.90 8.39
C ALA A 48 1.01 6.90 6.87
N ALA A 49 0.21 5.97 6.36
CA ALA A 49 -0.40 6.05 5.05
C ALA A 49 -1.91 5.89 5.21
N LEU A 50 -2.68 6.69 4.51
CA LEU A 50 -4.14 6.62 4.55
C LEU A 50 -4.69 6.30 3.17
N GLY A 51 -5.66 5.39 3.14
CA GLY A 51 -6.29 4.96 1.90
C GLY A 51 -7.50 4.07 2.15
N LEU A 52 -8.23 3.81 1.08
CA LEU A 52 -9.44 3.01 1.06
C LEU A 52 -9.15 1.72 0.30
N HIS A 53 -9.02 0.61 1.05
CA HIS A 53 -8.57 -0.69 0.54
C HIS A 53 -9.70 -1.41 -0.22
N PRO A 54 -9.44 -2.03 -1.36
CA PRO A 54 -10.47 -2.71 -2.16
C PRO A 54 -11.12 -3.91 -1.45
N ILE A 55 -10.44 -4.52 -0.47
CA ILE A 55 -10.95 -5.69 0.23
C ILE A 55 -12.21 -5.39 1.07
N VAL A 56 -12.41 -4.14 1.44
CA VAL A 56 -13.59 -3.67 2.16
C VAL A 56 -14.39 -2.65 1.34
N ILE A 57 -14.46 -2.87 0.03
CA ILE A 57 -15.10 -1.96 -0.93
C ILE A 57 -16.53 -1.55 -0.52
N GLU A 58 -17.27 -2.45 0.10
CA GLU A 58 -18.63 -2.22 0.57
C GLU A 58 -18.74 -1.18 1.69
N ARG A 59 -17.64 -0.92 2.40
CA ARG A 59 -17.58 0.06 3.52
C ARG A 59 -17.23 1.46 3.07
N HIS A 60 -16.81 1.63 1.81
CA HIS A 60 -16.40 2.93 1.32
C HIS A 60 -17.58 3.67 0.70
N GLU A 61 -17.84 4.84 1.23
CA GLU A 61 -18.88 5.77 0.79
C GLU A 61 -18.23 7.03 0.20
N GLU A 62 -19.03 7.91 -0.38
CA GLU A 62 -18.55 9.20 -0.89
C GLU A 62 -17.88 10.02 0.22
N GLU A 63 -18.44 9.96 1.43
CA GLU A 63 -17.88 10.61 2.62
C GLU A 63 -16.51 10.06 2.99
N SER A 64 -16.24 8.76 2.75
CA SER A 64 -14.94 8.15 3.03
C SER A 64 -13.83 8.81 2.23
N LEU A 65 -14.09 9.09 0.95
CA LEU A 65 -13.13 9.79 0.09
C LEU A 65 -12.92 11.24 0.52
N ALA A 66 -13.99 11.93 0.92
CA ALA A 66 -13.90 13.28 1.45
C ALA A 66 -13.09 13.36 2.76
N ARG A 67 -13.25 12.36 3.64
CA ARG A 67 -12.45 12.23 4.87
C ARG A 67 -10.97 12.02 4.56
N LEU A 68 -10.65 11.19 3.56
CA LEU A 68 -9.28 11.00 3.11
C LEU A 68 -8.67 12.31 2.64
N GLU A 69 -9.34 13.04 1.76
CA GLU A 69 -8.84 14.32 1.26
C GLU A 69 -8.65 15.34 2.39
N ALA A 70 -9.57 15.42 3.33
CA ALA A 70 -9.45 16.31 4.48
C ALA A 70 -8.20 16.02 5.33
N CYS A 71 -7.87 14.73 5.52
CA CYS A 71 -6.64 14.34 6.21
C CYS A 71 -5.39 14.73 5.42
N LEU A 72 -5.38 14.50 4.10
CA LEU A 72 -4.24 14.86 3.23
C LEU A 72 -4.01 16.37 3.20
N ALA A 73 -5.07 17.16 3.21
CA ALA A 73 -5.01 18.62 3.16
C ALA A 73 -4.33 19.23 4.40
N LYS A 74 -4.33 18.55 5.53
CA LYS A 74 -3.65 19.00 6.76
C LYS A 74 -2.14 18.96 6.66
N ARG A 75 -1.58 18.26 5.68
CA ARG A 75 -0.13 18.19 5.45
C ARG A 75 0.67 17.73 6.68
N ASP A 76 0.15 16.79 7.46
CA ASP A 76 0.89 16.19 8.57
C ASP A 76 2.19 15.58 8.06
N ALA A 77 3.32 15.96 8.66
CA ALA A 77 4.64 15.48 8.26
C ALA A 77 4.82 13.95 8.44
N LYS A 78 4.02 13.33 9.29
CA LYS A 78 4.02 11.87 9.51
C LYS A 78 3.11 11.11 8.54
N LEU A 79 2.25 11.79 7.78
CA LEU A 79 1.41 11.21 6.75
C LEU A 79 2.15 11.30 5.40
N ILE A 80 2.75 10.18 4.99
CA ILE A 80 3.77 10.18 3.92
C ILE A 80 3.35 9.45 2.64
N ALA A 81 2.19 8.79 2.62
CA ALA A 81 1.71 8.07 1.45
C ALA A 81 0.18 7.97 1.43
N VAL A 82 -0.38 7.75 0.26
CA VAL A 82 -1.76 7.31 0.10
C VAL A 82 -1.77 5.79 -0.04
N GLY A 83 -2.37 5.11 0.89
CA GLY A 83 -2.43 3.65 0.91
C GLY A 83 -3.02 3.09 2.22
N GLU A 84 -3.41 1.86 2.19
CA GLU A 84 -3.28 0.93 1.06
C GLU A 84 -4.52 1.06 0.15
N ILE A 85 -4.27 1.19 -1.14
CA ILE A 85 -5.30 1.34 -2.19
C ILE A 85 -5.03 0.32 -3.29
N GLY A 86 -5.97 0.06 -4.18
CA GLY A 86 -5.69 -0.85 -5.29
C GLY A 86 -6.89 -1.61 -5.82
N LEU A 87 -6.64 -2.82 -6.30
CA LEU A 87 -7.61 -3.69 -6.94
C LEU A 87 -7.50 -5.13 -6.42
N ASP A 88 -8.63 -5.80 -6.23
CA ASP A 88 -8.70 -7.19 -5.78
C ASP A 88 -9.86 -7.92 -6.45
N LEU A 89 -9.57 -8.93 -7.26
CA LEU A 89 -10.58 -9.80 -7.89
C LEU A 89 -10.76 -11.13 -7.17
N TYR A 90 -10.08 -11.34 -6.04
CA TYR A 90 -10.22 -12.55 -5.24
C TYR A 90 -11.36 -12.44 -4.21
N ARG A 91 -12.45 -11.80 -4.60
CA ARG A 91 -13.64 -11.61 -3.76
C ARG A 91 -14.84 -12.24 -4.43
N GLU A 92 -15.81 -12.68 -3.63
CA GLU A 92 -17.07 -13.22 -4.13
C GLU A 92 -17.86 -12.17 -4.92
N ASP A 93 -17.92 -10.93 -4.40
CA ASP A 93 -18.51 -9.78 -5.09
C ASP A 93 -17.49 -8.62 -5.13
N PRO A 94 -16.62 -8.58 -6.14
CA PRO A 94 -15.55 -7.58 -6.18
C PRO A 94 -16.02 -6.16 -6.48
N GLN A 95 -17.19 -5.95 -7.05
CA GLN A 95 -17.65 -4.63 -7.50
C GLN A 95 -16.55 -3.90 -8.28
N PHE A 96 -16.00 -4.54 -9.31
CA PHE A 96 -14.72 -4.15 -9.91
C PHE A 96 -14.72 -2.74 -10.51
N GLU A 97 -15.81 -2.34 -11.15
CA GLU A 97 -15.92 -0.98 -11.69
C GLU A 97 -15.87 0.08 -10.58
N ARG A 98 -16.48 -0.22 -9.43
CA ARG A 98 -16.42 0.65 -8.26
C ARG A 98 -15.01 0.70 -7.68
N GLN A 99 -14.30 -0.44 -7.62
CA GLN A 99 -12.89 -0.48 -7.21
C GLN A 99 -12.03 0.40 -8.13
N ILE A 100 -12.20 0.30 -9.44
CA ILE A 100 -11.46 1.10 -10.42
C ILE A 100 -11.72 2.59 -10.21
N SER A 101 -12.99 2.98 -10.12
CA SER A 101 -13.37 4.38 -9.90
C SER A 101 -12.77 4.95 -8.62
N LEU A 102 -12.82 4.18 -7.54
CA LEU A 102 -12.26 4.58 -6.24
C LEU A 102 -10.73 4.65 -6.29
N LEU A 103 -10.06 3.69 -6.93
CA LEU A 103 -8.62 3.72 -7.11
C LEU A 103 -8.20 4.96 -7.90
N GLU A 104 -8.85 5.25 -9.02
CA GLU A 104 -8.50 6.42 -9.83
C GLU A 104 -8.69 7.74 -9.07
N ALA A 105 -9.75 7.84 -8.25
CA ALA A 105 -9.96 9.01 -7.38
C ALA A 105 -8.80 9.18 -6.39
N GLN A 106 -8.32 8.09 -5.80
CA GLN A 106 -7.22 8.13 -4.85
C GLN A 106 -5.87 8.38 -5.52
N LEU A 107 -5.65 7.88 -6.74
CA LEU A 107 -4.47 8.22 -7.54
C LEU A 107 -4.42 9.73 -7.85
N ARG A 108 -5.56 10.33 -8.17
CA ARG A 108 -5.65 11.78 -8.36
C ARG A 108 -5.33 12.56 -7.08
N LEU A 109 -5.78 12.09 -5.92
CA LEU A 109 -5.43 12.70 -4.63
C LEU A 109 -3.92 12.60 -4.34
N ALA A 110 -3.31 11.45 -4.58
CA ALA A 110 -1.87 11.27 -4.42
C ALA A 110 -1.08 12.25 -5.29
N LYS A 111 -1.51 12.45 -6.52
CA LYS A 111 -0.89 13.44 -7.43
C LYS A 111 -1.07 14.86 -6.92
N ARG A 112 -2.28 15.22 -6.49
CA ARG A 112 -2.61 16.57 -5.98
C ARG A 112 -1.77 16.93 -4.76
N TYR A 113 -1.59 15.99 -3.83
CA TYR A 113 -0.88 16.21 -2.59
C TYR A 113 0.60 15.80 -2.64
N ASP A 114 1.09 15.43 -3.81
CA ASP A 114 2.49 15.05 -4.06
C ASP A 114 2.97 13.94 -3.12
N LEU A 115 2.21 12.86 -3.04
CA LEU A 115 2.51 11.70 -2.20
C LEU A 115 2.65 10.43 -3.04
N PRO A 116 3.53 9.50 -2.63
CA PRO A 116 3.58 8.17 -3.21
C PRO A 116 2.37 7.34 -2.78
N VAL A 117 2.17 6.21 -3.45
CA VAL A 117 1.08 5.27 -3.15
C VAL A 117 1.60 3.91 -2.69
N ILE A 118 0.84 3.27 -1.81
CA ILE A 118 1.03 1.87 -1.43
C ILE A 118 -0.12 1.09 -2.05
N LEU A 119 0.21 0.14 -2.94
CA LEU A 119 -0.75 -0.49 -3.83
C LEU A 119 -0.95 -1.96 -3.49
N HIS A 120 -2.22 -2.34 -3.35
CA HIS A 120 -2.67 -3.72 -3.30
C HIS A 120 -3.08 -4.19 -4.69
N SER A 121 -2.64 -5.37 -5.09
CA SER A 121 -3.04 -5.98 -6.36
C SER A 121 -3.16 -7.48 -6.22
N ARG A 122 -4.36 -8.01 -6.40
CA ARG A 122 -4.62 -9.44 -6.40
C ARG A 122 -5.45 -9.83 -7.62
N ARG A 123 -4.82 -10.60 -8.53
CA ARG A 123 -5.40 -10.99 -9.82
C ARG A 123 -5.75 -9.79 -10.72
N THR A 124 -4.99 -8.70 -10.59
CA THR A 124 -5.30 -7.41 -11.23
C THR A 124 -4.06 -6.69 -11.76
N HIS A 125 -2.91 -7.35 -11.83
CA HIS A 125 -1.62 -6.68 -12.10
C HIS A 125 -1.61 -5.92 -13.43
N ASP A 126 -2.13 -6.54 -14.49
CA ASP A 126 -2.13 -5.89 -15.81
C ASP A 126 -3.04 -4.67 -15.86
N LYS A 127 -4.23 -4.77 -15.25
CA LYS A 127 -5.15 -3.63 -15.14
C LYS A 127 -4.57 -2.53 -14.28
N LEU A 128 -3.96 -2.87 -13.15
CA LEU A 128 -3.31 -1.90 -12.28
C LEU A 128 -2.19 -1.17 -13.03
N ALA A 129 -1.30 -1.90 -13.71
CA ALA A 129 -0.21 -1.30 -14.47
C ALA A 129 -0.72 -0.33 -15.54
N MET A 130 -1.82 -0.65 -16.21
CA MET A 130 -2.45 0.23 -17.19
C MET A 130 -2.93 1.53 -16.54
N LEU A 131 -3.56 1.46 -15.36
CA LEU A 131 -4.05 2.64 -14.64
C LEU A 131 -2.88 3.50 -14.12
N LEU A 132 -1.81 2.87 -13.65
CA LEU A 132 -0.61 3.59 -13.20
C LEU A 132 0.08 4.32 -14.35
N LYS A 133 0.10 3.73 -15.53
CA LYS A 133 0.61 4.41 -16.73
C LYS A 133 -0.27 5.61 -17.11
N LYS A 134 -1.59 5.45 -17.06
CA LYS A 134 -2.57 6.50 -17.35
C LYS A 134 -2.41 7.70 -16.41
N HIS A 135 -2.28 7.45 -15.12
CA HIS A 135 -2.24 8.52 -14.11
C HIS A 135 -0.85 9.12 -13.88
N ALA A 136 0.21 8.48 -14.30
CA ALA A 136 1.58 9.01 -14.31
C ALA A 136 1.94 9.82 -13.05
N LEU A 137 1.94 9.15 -11.88
CA LEU A 137 2.22 9.80 -10.59
C LEU A 137 3.71 10.19 -10.48
N PRO A 138 4.05 11.43 -10.12
CA PRO A 138 5.45 11.85 -9.99
C PRO A 138 6.21 11.14 -8.87
N ARG A 139 5.53 10.77 -7.78
CA ARG A 139 6.15 10.11 -6.63
C ARG A 139 6.08 8.59 -6.71
N THR A 140 5.34 8.04 -7.66
CA THR A 140 5.18 6.59 -7.85
C THR A 140 4.76 5.88 -6.55
N GLY A 141 5.44 4.82 -6.16
CA GLY A 141 5.12 4.10 -4.93
C GLY A 141 5.61 2.66 -4.95
N VAL A 142 4.89 1.78 -4.26
CA VAL A 142 5.21 0.36 -4.12
C VAL A 142 3.98 -0.50 -4.40
N VAL A 143 4.20 -1.63 -5.08
CA VAL A 143 3.20 -2.71 -5.18
C VAL A 143 3.44 -3.65 -4.01
N HIS A 144 2.59 -3.53 -3.00
CA HIS A 144 2.69 -4.25 -1.73
C HIS A 144 2.36 -5.74 -1.91
N GLY A 145 3.04 -6.61 -1.16
CA GLY A 145 2.72 -8.04 -1.16
C GLY A 145 2.75 -8.67 -2.53
N PHE A 146 3.72 -8.32 -3.37
CA PHE A 146 3.72 -8.74 -4.77
C PHE A 146 3.78 -10.25 -4.92
N ALA A 147 2.85 -10.80 -5.69
CA ALA A 147 2.83 -12.17 -6.17
C ALA A 147 2.35 -12.18 -7.62
N GLY A 148 3.28 -12.35 -8.56
CA GLY A 148 2.98 -12.31 -9.99
C GLY A 148 4.15 -12.81 -10.81
N SER A 149 4.10 -12.63 -12.13
CA SER A 149 5.18 -13.02 -13.03
C SER A 149 6.33 -12.01 -13.00
N LEU A 150 7.49 -12.44 -13.47
CA LEU A 150 8.64 -11.55 -13.68
C LEU A 150 8.28 -10.41 -14.64
N GLN A 151 7.56 -10.71 -15.71
CA GLN A 151 7.13 -9.70 -16.68
C GLN A 151 6.24 -8.63 -16.04
N GLN A 152 5.31 -9.02 -15.18
CA GLN A 152 4.45 -8.08 -14.45
C GLN A 152 5.28 -7.23 -13.48
N ALA A 153 6.21 -7.84 -12.74
CA ALA A 153 7.11 -7.10 -11.85
C ALA A 153 7.97 -6.08 -12.61
N GLU A 154 8.59 -6.51 -13.71
CA GLU A 154 9.39 -5.62 -14.56
C GLU A 154 8.59 -4.45 -15.11
N ARG A 155 7.33 -4.68 -15.47
CA ARG A 155 6.44 -3.62 -15.94
C ARG A 155 6.21 -2.56 -14.87
N PHE A 156 5.96 -2.95 -13.62
CA PHE A 156 5.84 -2.00 -12.52
C PHE A 156 7.15 -1.24 -12.27
N VAL A 157 8.28 -1.93 -12.32
CA VAL A 157 9.61 -1.31 -12.16
C VAL A 157 9.87 -0.28 -13.27
N GLN A 158 9.53 -0.61 -14.52
CA GLN A 158 9.64 0.32 -15.65
C GLN A 158 8.77 1.58 -15.47
N LEU A 159 7.63 1.45 -14.78
CA LEU A 159 6.78 2.59 -14.46
C LEU A 159 7.30 3.41 -13.26
N GLY A 160 8.40 2.99 -12.63
CA GLY A 160 9.03 3.66 -11.51
C GLY A 160 8.63 3.15 -10.13
N TYR A 161 7.83 2.07 -10.06
CA TYR A 161 7.34 1.51 -8.80
C TYR A 161 8.30 0.51 -8.20
N LYS A 162 8.32 0.44 -6.87
CA LYS A 162 9.01 -0.62 -6.13
C LYS A 162 8.13 -1.85 -6.01
N ILE A 163 8.77 -2.98 -5.77
CA ILE A 163 8.12 -4.27 -5.55
C ILE A 163 8.27 -4.63 -4.07
N GLY A 164 7.15 -4.80 -3.39
CA GLY A 164 7.09 -5.17 -1.97
C GLY A 164 7.40 -6.65 -1.76
N VAL A 165 8.32 -6.94 -0.86
CA VAL A 165 8.74 -8.28 -0.49
C VAL A 165 8.21 -8.59 0.91
N GLY A 166 7.16 -9.39 0.98
CA GLY A 166 6.50 -9.75 2.23
C GLY A 166 6.94 -11.10 2.77
N GLY A 167 6.47 -11.42 3.97
CA GLY A 167 6.76 -12.67 4.67
C GLY A 167 6.32 -13.93 3.91
N THR A 168 5.44 -13.81 2.93
CA THR A 168 4.98 -14.95 2.11
C THR A 168 6.10 -15.64 1.36
N ILE A 169 7.21 -14.96 1.08
CA ILE A 169 8.39 -15.59 0.44
C ILE A 169 9.01 -16.72 1.30
N THR A 170 8.73 -16.73 2.60
CA THR A 170 9.23 -17.76 3.51
C THR A 170 8.43 -19.06 3.42
N TYR A 171 7.27 -19.05 2.77
CA TYR A 171 6.47 -20.27 2.60
C TYR A 171 7.12 -21.22 1.60
N SER A 172 7.11 -22.52 1.88
CA SER A 172 7.68 -23.54 1.01
C SER A 172 7.10 -23.50 -0.41
N ARG A 173 5.79 -23.21 -0.53
CA ARG A 173 5.05 -23.10 -1.79
C ARG A 173 5.36 -21.83 -2.61
N ALA A 174 6.09 -20.86 -2.05
CA ALA A 174 6.34 -19.56 -2.68
C ALA A 174 7.58 -19.54 -3.59
N SER A 175 7.99 -20.69 -4.15
CA SER A 175 9.19 -20.78 -5.01
C SER A 175 9.14 -19.82 -6.20
N LYS A 176 8.00 -19.72 -6.88
CA LYS A 176 7.85 -18.81 -8.02
C LYS A 176 8.06 -17.35 -7.62
N THR A 177 7.50 -16.93 -6.50
CA THR A 177 7.68 -15.55 -6.00
C THR A 177 9.15 -15.30 -5.64
N ARG A 178 9.82 -16.23 -4.96
CA ARG A 178 11.25 -16.13 -4.66
C ARG A 178 12.09 -16.01 -5.94
N ASP A 179 11.79 -16.81 -6.96
CA ASP A 179 12.50 -16.77 -8.23
C ASP A 179 12.33 -15.42 -8.94
N VAL A 180 11.15 -14.84 -8.91
CA VAL A 180 10.90 -13.50 -9.46
C VAL A 180 11.71 -12.45 -8.69
N MET A 181 11.65 -12.47 -7.37
CA MET A 181 12.38 -11.50 -6.52
C MET A 181 13.89 -11.59 -6.75
N ALA A 182 14.44 -12.80 -6.89
CA ALA A 182 15.86 -13.00 -7.13
C ALA A 182 16.36 -12.45 -8.48
N GLN A 183 15.48 -12.28 -9.44
CA GLN A 183 15.81 -11.74 -10.77
C GLN A 183 15.66 -10.22 -10.87
N LEU A 184 15.07 -9.58 -9.86
CA LEU A 184 14.92 -8.13 -9.84
C LEU A 184 16.15 -7.46 -9.22
N PRO A 185 16.49 -6.22 -9.66
CA PRO A 185 17.55 -5.47 -9.00
C PRO A 185 17.16 -5.14 -7.56
N LEU A 186 18.14 -5.18 -6.66
CA LEU A 186 17.88 -4.90 -5.23
C LEU A 186 17.25 -3.51 -5.02
N SER A 187 17.64 -2.54 -5.86
CA SER A 187 17.09 -1.18 -5.83
C SER A 187 15.60 -1.10 -6.13
N ALA A 188 15.02 -2.15 -6.74
CA ALA A 188 13.57 -2.23 -7.02
C ALA A 188 12.76 -2.83 -5.87
N LEU A 189 13.41 -3.38 -4.84
CA LEU A 189 12.74 -4.09 -3.77
C LEU A 189 12.55 -3.22 -2.53
N LEU A 190 11.42 -3.42 -1.85
CA LEU A 190 11.10 -2.82 -0.57
C LEU A 190 10.65 -3.92 0.39
N LEU A 191 11.24 -3.96 1.57
CA LEU A 191 10.86 -4.92 2.61
C LEU A 191 9.54 -4.51 3.28
N GLU A 192 8.71 -5.51 3.58
CA GLU A 192 7.45 -5.31 4.30
C GLU A 192 7.17 -6.43 5.31
#